data_abe134005afee83d99cf5752061b1a84
#
_entry.id   abe134005afee83d99cf5752061b1a84
#
_cell.length_a   1.000
_cell.length_b   1.000
_cell.length_c   1.000
_cell.angle_alpha   90.00
_cell.angle_beta   90.00
_cell.angle_gamma   90.00
#
_symmetry.space_group_name_H-M   'P 1'
#
loop_
_entity.id
_entity.type
_entity.pdbx_description
1 polymer ?
#
loop_
_entity_poly.entity_id
_entity_poly.type
_entity_poly.pdbx_seq_one_letter_code
_entity_poly.pdbx_strand_id
1 'polypeptide(L)'
;MFFDPLRQRNIKIHMLAGNHDTYFKNTNDVNSVDLLLKEYSNIHVIDSPEEISVGENLICMMPWICPENVDVSMKMLENTKASVCMGHFEIAGFAMHRGMPSEEGLNRGVFNKFEYTFSGHYHHKSSANDIYYLGNPYELTWQDYNDPRGFHLFDLDNKKLDFVRNPNVMFHKIVYDDKDKSIKEITDIDFKPYAGTYVKVVVMNKTNPYLFDKFMNSLYNVNPIDITIAEDFTDILEGVEDDMVDQAEDTLTILNKYVDSINEESIDNGELKKLLKELYVEALNTEQA
;
A
#
# COMPACT_ATOMS: atom_id res chain seq x y z
N MET A 1 -15.04 -6.89 17.86
CA MET A 1 -13.64 -6.63 17.54
C MET A 1 -13.08 -7.77 16.69
N PHE A 2 -12.03 -7.55 15.88
CA PHE A 2 -11.51 -8.57 14.95
C PHE A 2 -10.99 -9.83 15.67
N PHE A 3 -10.23 -9.66 16.75
CA PHE A 3 -9.58 -10.77 17.46
C PHE A 3 -10.52 -11.61 18.35
N ASP A 4 -11.63 -11.05 18.82
CA ASP A 4 -12.56 -11.80 19.70
C ASP A 4 -13.16 -13.05 19.06
N PRO A 5 -13.64 -13.00 17.80
CA PRO A 5 -14.11 -14.21 17.12
C PRO A 5 -13.04 -15.28 16.91
N LEU A 6 -11.78 -14.88 16.76
CA LEU A 6 -10.65 -15.79 16.60
C LEU A 6 -10.31 -16.46 17.93
N ARG A 7 -10.31 -15.68 19.04
CA ARG A 7 -10.15 -16.19 20.40
C ARG A 7 -11.24 -17.20 20.77
N GLN A 8 -12.51 -16.88 20.47
CA GLN A 8 -13.64 -17.77 20.73
C GLN A 8 -13.55 -19.11 19.99
N ARG A 9 -12.88 -19.13 18.84
CA ARG A 9 -12.64 -20.34 18.03
C ARG A 9 -11.32 -21.04 18.33
N ASN A 10 -10.59 -20.58 19.35
CA ASN A 10 -9.26 -21.11 19.70
C ASN A 10 -8.25 -21.07 18.55
N ILE A 11 -8.37 -20.10 17.63
CA ILE A 11 -7.42 -19.94 16.54
C ILE A 11 -6.15 -19.30 17.11
N LYS A 12 -5.03 -19.99 16.98
CA LYS A 12 -3.72 -19.46 17.35
C LYS A 12 -3.28 -18.43 16.31
N ILE A 13 -2.74 -17.33 16.79
CA ILE A 13 -2.26 -16.22 15.97
C ILE A 13 -0.81 -15.95 16.34
N HIS A 14 0.06 -15.90 15.35
CA HIS A 14 1.44 -15.44 15.48
C HIS A 14 1.55 -14.09 14.77
N MET A 15 1.98 -13.05 15.48
CA MET A 15 2.05 -11.70 14.95
C MET A 15 3.49 -11.19 15.02
N LEU A 16 4.05 -10.92 13.87
CA LEU A 16 5.38 -10.32 13.76
C LEU A 16 5.28 -8.81 14.00
N ALA A 17 6.18 -8.28 14.82
CA ALA A 17 6.36 -6.84 14.94
C ALA A 17 7.05 -6.29 13.67
N GLY A 18 6.41 -5.35 13.01
CA GLY A 18 6.95 -4.63 11.86
C GLY A 18 7.55 -3.29 12.24
N ASN A 19 8.22 -2.62 11.31
CA ASN A 19 8.88 -1.32 11.52
C ASN A 19 7.92 -0.18 11.93
N HIS A 20 6.63 -0.29 11.58
CA HIS A 20 5.60 0.67 11.96
C HIS A 20 4.93 0.35 13.30
N ASP A 21 5.15 -0.85 13.85
CA ASP A 21 4.63 -1.25 15.15
C ASP A 21 5.54 -0.80 16.30
N THR A 22 6.83 -0.56 16.03
CA THR A 22 7.84 -0.21 17.03
C THR A 22 7.88 1.29 17.32
N TYR A 23 8.04 1.65 18.58
CA TYR A 23 8.19 3.05 18.98
C TYR A 23 9.59 3.61 18.65
N PHE A 24 10.63 2.81 18.91
CA PHE A 24 12.00 3.15 18.60
C PHE A 24 12.48 2.42 17.34
N LYS A 25 13.28 3.10 16.50
CA LYS A 25 13.81 2.48 15.27
C LYS A 25 15.02 1.55 15.48
N ASN A 26 15.51 1.43 16.68
CA ASN A 26 16.68 0.62 17.00
C ASN A 26 16.38 -0.66 17.78
N THR A 27 15.15 -0.83 18.29
CA THR A 27 14.70 -1.97 19.09
C THR A 27 13.24 -2.30 18.84
N ASN A 28 12.86 -3.58 19.02
CA ASN A 28 11.47 -4.04 18.98
C ASN A 28 10.82 -4.13 20.38
N ASP A 29 11.53 -3.82 21.46
CA ASP A 29 11.07 -4.01 22.84
C ASP A 29 9.77 -3.27 23.17
N VAL A 30 9.56 -2.09 22.58
CA VAL A 30 8.36 -1.33 22.77
C VAL A 30 7.60 -1.28 21.45
N ASN A 31 6.63 -2.17 21.31
CA ASN A 31 5.82 -2.26 20.12
C ASN A 31 4.31 -2.24 20.43
N SER A 32 3.53 -1.67 19.52
CA SER A 32 2.08 -1.52 19.66
C SER A 32 1.35 -2.85 19.69
N VAL A 33 1.87 -3.87 19.03
CA VAL A 33 1.27 -5.20 18.94
C VAL A 33 1.22 -5.84 20.32
N ASP A 34 2.36 -5.88 21.04
CA ASP A 34 2.41 -6.42 22.40
C ASP A 34 1.57 -5.58 23.36
N LEU A 35 1.71 -4.26 23.33
CA LEU A 35 1.00 -3.36 24.24
C LEU A 35 -0.54 -3.47 24.10
N LEU A 36 -1.05 -3.66 22.90
CA LEU A 36 -2.50 -3.70 22.63
C LEU A 36 -3.10 -5.09 22.74
N LEU A 37 -2.31 -6.15 22.49
CA LEU A 37 -2.83 -7.51 22.30
C LEU A 37 -2.38 -8.52 23.36
N LYS A 38 -1.55 -8.14 24.32
CA LYS A 38 -1.05 -9.01 25.39
C LYS A 38 -2.12 -9.68 26.26
N GLU A 39 -3.33 -9.15 26.28
CA GLU A 39 -4.47 -9.76 26.99
C GLU A 39 -5.11 -10.94 26.25
N TYR A 40 -4.76 -11.13 24.97
CA TYR A 40 -5.29 -12.21 24.14
C TYR A 40 -4.41 -13.44 24.26
N SER A 41 -4.84 -14.44 25.04
CA SER A 41 -4.07 -15.67 25.29
C SER A 41 -3.81 -16.55 24.05
N ASN A 42 -4.54 -16.31 22.95
CA ASN A 42 -4.37 -17.01 21.69
C ASN A 42 -3.48 -16.25 20.68
N ILE A 43 -2.94 -15.09 21.07
CA ILE A 43 -2.02 -14.31 20.26
C ILE A 43 -0.61 -14.43 20.85
N HIS A 44 0.33 -14.83 20.03
CA HIS A 44 1.76 -14.83 20.34
C HIS A 44 2.42 -13.74 19.51
N VAL A 45 2.92 -12.70 20.17
CA VAL A 45 3.63 -11.59 19.55
C VAL A 45 5.10 -11.97 19.41
N ILE A 46 5.64 -11.80 18.22
CA ILE A 46 7.00 -12.13 17.85
C ILE A 46 7.75 -10.83 17.60
N ASP A 47 8.50 -10.38 18.59
CA ASP A 47 9.35 -9.18 18.58
C ASP A 47 10.84 -9.50 18.49
N SER A 48 11.18 -10.78 18.67
CA SER A 48 12.51 -11.34 18.54
C SER A 48 12.52 -12.53 17.60
N PRO A 49 13.63 -12.84 16.91
CA PRO A 49 13.72 -13.99 16.03
C PRO A 49 13.45 -15.30 16.78
N GLU A 50 12.55 -16.12 16.28
CA GLU A 50 12.26 -17.43 16.89
C GLU A 50 11.83 -18.48 15.85
N GLU A 51 11.83 -19.74 16.25
CA GLU A 51 11.30 -20.85 15.49
C GLU A 51 10.00 -21.34 16.13
N ILE A 52 8.97 -21.51 15.31
CA ILE A 52 7.70 -22.09 15.76
C ILE A 52 7.43 -23.41 15.04
N SER A 53 6.78 -24.34 15.75
CA SER A 53 6.33 -25.59 15.17
C SER A 53 4.82 -25.54 14.88
N VAL A 54 4.46 -25.84 13.64
CA VAL A 54 3.05 -26.00 13.22
C VAL A 54 2.90 -27.40 12.62
N GLY A 55 2.26 -28.30 13.37
CA GLY A 55 2.31 -29.73 13.06
C GLY A 55 3.75 -30.24 13.11
N GLU A 56 4.18 -30.89 12.03
CA GLU A 56 5.56 -31.39 11.85
C GLU A 56 6.48 -30.35 11.19
N ASN A 57 5.94 -29.22 10.77
CA ASN A 57 6.70 -28.20 10.06
C ASN A 57 7.32 -27.18 11.04
N LEU A 58 8.62 -26.92 10.86
CA LEU A 58 9.33 -25.84 11.53
C LEU A 58 9.29 -24.58 10.67
N ILE A 59 8.94 -23.45 11.26
CA ILE A 59 8.86 -22.16 10.59
C ILE A 59 9.80 -21.19 11.30
N CYS A 60 10.67 -20.53 10.55
CA CYS A 60 11.50 -19.44 11.03
C CYS A 60 10.68 -18.16 11.00
N MET A 61 10.43 -17.56 12.17
CA MET A 61 9.68 -16.33 12.33
C MET A 61 10.64 -15.18 12.63
N MET A 62 10.59 -14.15 11.80
CA MET A 62 11.54 -13.05 11.84
C MET A 62 10.81 -11.71 11.89
N PRO A 63 10.78 -11.02 13.03
CA PRO A 63 10.23 -9.67 13.12
C PRO A 63 11.08 -8.69 12.32
N TRP A 64 10.69 -7.41 12.34
CA TRP A 64 11.52 -6.38 11.74
C TRP A 64 12.95 -6.42 12.28
N ILE A 65 13.92 -6.47 11.36
CA ILE A 65 15.33 -6.50 11.70
C ILE A 65 15.82 -5.08 11.94
N CYS A 66 16.22 -4.79 13.17
CA CYS A 66 16.68 -3.50 13.62
C CYS A 66 18.14 -3.60 14.16
N PRO A 67 18.81 -2.48 14.46
CA PRO A 67 20.19 -2.50 14.94
C PRO A 67 20.44 -3.40 16.15
N GLU A 68 19.48 -3.54 17.05
CA GLU A 68 19.63 -4.35 18.26
C GLU A 68 19.59 -5.85 17.97
N ASN A 69 18.75 -6.29 17.04
CA ASN A 69 18.52 -7.70 16.78
C ASN A 69 19.21 -8.24 15.51
N VAL A 70 19.92 -7.41 14.74
CA VAL A 70 20.48 -7.80 13.44
C VAL A 70 21.41 -9.00 13.54
N ASP A 71 22.29 -9.05 14.54
CA ASP A 71 23.25 -10.15 14.69
C ASP A 71 22.57 -11.48 15.00
N VAL A 72 21.58 -11.48 15.88
CA VAL A 72 20.83 -12.70 16.23
C VAL A 72 19.93 -13.13 15.10
N SER A 73 19.33 -12.18 14.39
CA SER A 73 18.49 -12.42 13.20
C SER A 73 19.30 -13.09 12.08
N MET A 74 20.46 -12.53 11.75
CA MET A 74 21.32 -13.08 10.69
C MET A 74 21.84 -14.47 11.05
N LYS A 75 22.25 -14.69 12.32
CA LYS A 75 22.64 -16.01 12.80
C LYS A 75 21.50 -17.02 12.72
N MET A 76 20.27 -16.63 13.05
CA MET A 76 19.12 -17.52 12.94
C MET A 76 18.81 -17.85 11.48
N LEU A 77 18.76 -16.85 10.59
CA LEU A 77 18.56 -17.07 9.15
C LEU A 77 19.61 -18.03 8.58
N GLU A 78 20.88 -17.95 9.03
CA GLU A 78 21.95 -18.82 8.58
C GLU A 78 21.81 -20.26 9.12
N ASN A 79 21.45 -20.44 10.40
CA ASN A 79 21.56 -21.70 11.07
C ASN A 79 20.26 -22.51 11.20
N THR A 80 19.10 -21.88 11.03
CA THR A 80 17.79 -22.55 11.10
C THR A 80 17.70 -23.74 10.14
N LYS A 81 16.96 -24.77 10.53
CA LYS A 81 16.61 -25.93 9.69
C LYS A 81 15.20 -25.80 9.10
N ALA A 82 14.51 -24.71 9.39
CA ALA A 82 13.19 -24.44 8.83
C ALA A 82 13.27 -24.34 7.29
N SER A 83 12.31 -24.94 6.60
CA SER A 83 12.16 -24.79 5.15
C SER A 83 11.29 -23.60 4.78
N VAL A 84 10.56 -23.03 5.75
CA VAL A 84 9.68 -21.86 5.57
C VAL A 84 10.19 -20.75 6.47
N CYS A 85 10.30 -19.55 5.91
CA CYS A 85 10.61 -18.32 6.63
C CYS A 85 9.45 -17.33 6.48
N MET A 86 9.01 -16.74 7.57
CA MET A 86 8.00 -15.67 7.58
C MET A 86 8.58 -14.47 8.31
N GLY A 87 8.51 -13.29 7.70
CA GLY A 87 9.13 -12.13 8.33
C GLY A 87 8.60 -10.79 7.84
N HIS A 88 9.21 -9.74 8.38
CA HIS A 88 8.97 -8.36 7.98
C HIS A 88 10.28 -7.79 7.42
N PHE A 89 10.54 -8.09 6.15
CA PHE A 89 11.83 -7.85 5.53
C PHE A 89 11.78 -6.69 4.53
N GLU A 90 12.89 -5.98 4.45
CA GLU A 90 13.26 -5.14 3.33
C GLU A 90 14.33 -5.89 2.53
N ILE A 91 13.98 -6.36 1.33
CA ILE A 91 14.86 -7.19 0.48
C ILE A 91 15.14 -6.45 -0.82
N ALA A 92 16.43 -6.28 -1.13
CA ALA A 92 16.88 -5.60 -2.33
C ALA A 92 16.32 -6.23 -3.62
N GLY A 93 15.91 -5.38 -4.56
CA GLY A 93 15.39 -5.75 -5.86
C GLY A 93 13.91 -6.12 -5.90
N PHE A 94 13.16 -5.93 -4.79
CA PHE A 94 11.70 -5.97 -4.81
C PHE A 94 11.13 -4.55 -4.87
N ALA A 95 9.97 -4.41 -5.50
CA ALA A 95 9.33 -3.11 -5.62
C ALA A 95 8.69 -2.69 -4.30
N MET A 96 9.09 -1.53 -3.80
CA MET A 96 8.44 -0.84 -2.67
C MET A 96 7.03 -0.42 -3.08
N HIS A 97 6.93 0.16 -4.29
CA HIS A 97 5.72 0.51 -5.00
C HIS A 97 5.76 -0.12 -6.39
N ARG A 98 4.63 -0.18 -7.08
CA ARG A 98 4.53 -0.73 -8.42
C ARG A 98 5.51 -0.01 -9.36
N GLY A 99 6.39 -0.75 -10.00
CA GLY A 99 7.39 -0.21 -10.94
C GLY A 99 8.67 0.37 -10.32
N MET A 100 8.80 0.48 -8.98
CA MET A 100 9.99 1.05 -8.32
C MET A 100 10.71 0.02 -7.45
N PRO A 101 11.65 -0.76 -7.99
CA PRO A 101 12.43 -1.70 -7.19
C PRO A 101 13.39 -0.94 -6.26
N SER A 102 13.44 -1.36 -4.99
CA SER A 102 14.43 -0.87 -4.03
C SER A 102 15.78 -1.56 -4.26
N GLU A 103 16.85 -0.80 -4.35
CA GLU A 103 18.22 -1.35 -4.35
C GLU A 103 18.75 -1.59 -2.94
N GLU A 104 18.07 -1.02 -1.93
CA GLU A 104 18.43 -1.15 -0.52
C GLU A 104 17.79 -2.39 0.10
N GLY A 105 18.33 -2.82 1.26
CA GLY A 105 17.81 -3.93 2.04
C GLY A 105 18.69 -5.16 2.06
N LEU A 106 18.14 -6.27 2.57
CA LEU A 106 18.82 -7.55 2.70
C LEU A 106 19.11 -8.17 1.33
N ASN A 107 20.30 -8.81 1.22
CA ASN A 107 20.62 -9.57 0.03
C ASN A 107 19.70 -10.79 -0.10
N ARG A 108 19.12 -11.02 -1.27
CA ARG A 108 18.26 -12.19 -1.56
C ARG A 108 18.92 -13.52 -1.26
N GLY A 109 20.25 -13.60 -1.39
CA GLY A 109 21.02 -14.82 -1.14
C GLY A 109 20.86 -15.38 0.26
N VAL A 110 20.51 -14.56 1.25
CA VAL A 110 20.25 -14.98 2.63
C VAL A 110 19.06 -15.96 2.71
N PHE A 111 18.12 -15.84 1.77
CA PHE A 111 16.89 -16.62 1.74
C PHE A 111 16.95 -17.87 0.85
N ASN A 112 18.02 -18.10 0.10
CA ASN A 112 18.13 -19.20 -0.87
C ASN A 112 17.96 -20.61 -0.29
N LYS A 113 18.08 -20.77 1.01
CA LYS A 113 17.94 -22.08 1.70
C LYS A 113 16.48 -22.43 2.01
N PHE A 114 15.59 -21.44 2.00
CA PHE A 114 14.18 -21.65 2.28
C PHE A 114 13.43 -22.05 1.01
N GLU A 115 12.52 -23.01 1.13
CA GLU A 115 11.59 -23.36 0.05
C GLU A 115 10.55 -22.25 -0.17
N TYR A 116 10.19 -21.54 0.91
CA TYR A 116 9.27 -20.41 0.91
C TYR A 116 9.72 -19.34 1.88
N THR A 117 9.80 -18.11 1.41
CA THR A 117 9.97 -16.93 2.24
C THR A 117 8.80 -16.00 2.04
N PHE A 118 8.03 -15.75 3.09
CA PHE A 118 6.92 -14.81 3.08
C PHE A 118 7.30 -13.53 3.81
N SER A 119 7.06 -12.39 3.20
CA SER A 119 7.37 -11.09 3.79
C SER A 119 6.17 -10.16 3.80
N GLY A 120 6.03 -9.42 4.89
CA GLY A 120 5.33 -8.15 4.93
C GLY A 120 6.23 -7.01 4.44
N HIS A 121 6.08 -5.81 4.98
CA HIS A 121 6.79 -4.58 4.70
C HIS A 121 6.32 -3.86 3.43
N TYR A 122 6.49 -4.45 2.25
CA TYR A 122 5.99 -3.83 1.02
C TYR A 122 4.50 -4.07 0.83
N HIS A 123 3.78 -3.00 0.50
CA HIS A 123 2.32 -3.04 0.34
C HIS A 123 1.89 -3.74 -0.93
N HIS A 124 2.72 -3.66 -1.98
CA HIS A 124 2.46 -4.33 -3.24
C HIS A 124 2.76 -5.82 -3.15
N LYS A 125 1.80 -6.64 -3.60
CA LYS A 125 2.00 -8.08 -3.72
C LYS A 125 2.94 -8.40 -4.87
N SER A 126 4.07 -9.02 -4.57
CA SER A 126 5.07 -9.40 -5.57
C SER A 126 5.77 -10.70 -5.20
N SER A 127 6.38 -11.34 -6.16
CA SER A 127 7.18 -12.54 -5.89
C SER A 127 8.32 -12.67 -6.89
N ALA A 128 9.43 -13.21 -6.42
CA ALA A 128 10.55 -13.61 -7.26
C ALA A 128 11.24 -14.82 -6.63
N ASN A 129 11.42 -15.89 -7.42
CA ASN A 129 11.85 -17.21 -6.95
C ASN A 129 10.94 -17.69 -5.79
N ASP A 130 11.53 -18.03 -4.65
CA ASP A 130 10.84 -18.57 -3.48
C ASP A 130 10.52 -17.48 -2.42
N ILE A 131 10.61 -16.19 -2.80
CA ILE A 131 10.31 -15.04 -1.96
C ILE A 131 8.99 -14.41 -2.40
N TYR A 132 8.07 -14.21 -1.46
CA TYR A 132 6.73 -13.69 -1.67
C TYR A 132 6.46 -12.52 -0.73
N TYR A 133 6.31 -11.32 -1.27
CA TYR A 133 5.69 -10.21 -0.56
C TYR A 133 4.18 -10.35 -0.63
N LEU A 134 3.54 -10.46 0.54
CA LEU A 134 2.12 -10.78 0.64
C LEU A 134 1.22 -9.59 0.31
N GLY A 135 1.75 -8.39 0.43
CA GLY A 135 1.01 -7.14 0.25
C GLY A 135 0.00 -6.89 1.38
N ASN A 136 -0.75 -5.79 1.24
CA ASN A 136 -1.78 -5.42 2.19
C ASN A 136 -3.08 -6.20 1.96
N PRO A 137 -3.86 -6.49 3.03
CA PRO A 137 -5.16 -7.15 2.90
C PRO A 137 -6.26 -6.25 2.32
N TYR A 138 -6.08 -4.92 2.36
CA TYR A 138 -6.99 -3.90 1.80
C TYR A 138 -6.19 -2.67 1.37
N GLU A 139 -6.80 -1.80 0.60
CA GLU A 139 -6.19 -0.56 0.14
C GLU A 139 -6.08 0.45 1.30
N LEU A 140 -4.92 1.07 1.48
CA LEU A 140 -4.63 2.06 2.52
C LEU A 140 -4.49 3.48 1.97
N THR A 141 -3.95 3.61 0.77
CA THR A 141 -3.65 4.89 0.11
C THR A 141 -4.02 4.83 -1.37
N TRP A 142 -4.01 5.97 -2.05
CA TRP A 142 -4.20 6.06 -3.49
C TRP A 142 -3.16 5.27 -4.31
N GLN A 143 -1.98 5.03 -3.76
CA GLN A 143 -0.95 4.18 -4.39
C GLN A 143 -1.40 2.71 -4.51
N ASP A 144 -2.39 2.31 -3.72
CA ASP A 144 -2.95 0.97 -3.74
C ASP A 144 -4.10 0.82 -4.75
N TYR A 145 -4.49 1.91 -5.42
CA TYR A 145 -5.54 1.90 -6.42
C TYR A 145 -5.26 0.88 -7.53
N ASN A 146 -6.29 0.11 -7.87
CA ASN A 146 -6.23 -0.92 -8.92
C ASN A 146 -5.14 -2.00 -8.69
N ASP A 147 -4.65 -2.14 -7.45
CA ASP A 147 -3.74 -3.22 -7.07
C ASP A 147 -4.50 -4.29 -6.27
N PRO A 148 -4.51 -5.57 -6.71
CA PRO A 148 -5.26 -6.62 -6.04
C PRO A 148 -4.84 -6.83 -4.59
N ARG A 149 -5.71 -6.51 -3.64
CA ARG A 149 -5.52 -6.68 -2.20
C ARG A 149 -6.21 -7.94 -1.70
N GLY A 150 -5.69 -8.51 -0.60
CA GLY A 150 -6.24 -9.71 -0.02
C GLY A 150 -5.29 -10.38 0.95
N PHE A 151 -5.52 -11.65 1.21
CA PHE A 151 -4.69 -12.47 2.08
C PHE A 151 -4.35 -13.81 1.42
N HIS A 152 -3.41 -14.53 2.00
CA HIS A 152 -2.97 -15.80 1.46
C HIS A 152 -3.33 -16.95 2.40
N LEU A 153 -3.67 -18.08 1.81
CA LEU A 153 -3.77 -19.38 2.48
C LEU A 153 -2.57 -20.21 2.05
N PHE A 154 -1.78 -20.65 3.01
CA PHE A 154 -0.65 -21.51 2.76
C PHE A 154 -0.87 -22.88 3.42
N ASP A 155 -0.99 -23.90 2.59
CA ASP A 155 -1.05 -25.29 3.03
C ASP A 155 0.38 -25.80 3.28
N LEU A 156 0.73 -25.99 4.53
CA LEU A 156 2.06 -26.44 4.94
C LEU A 156 2.40 -27.85 4.50
N ASP A 157 1.41 -28.74 4.36
CA ASP A 157 1.62 -30.14 3.99
C ASP A 157 1.82 -30.28 2.48
N ASN A 158 0.96 -29.61 1.70
CA ASN A 158 0.99 -29.65 0.23
C ASN A 158 1.86 -28.56 -0.39
N LYS A 159 2.39 -27.64 0.43
CA LYS A 159 3.20 -26.49 0.00
C LYS A 159 2.47 -25.62 -1.05
N LYS A 160 1.17 -25.45 -0.88
CA LYS A 160 0.33 -24.69 -1.81
C LYS A 160 -0.02 -23.33 -1.24
N LEU A 161 0.23 -22.28 -2.02
CA LEU A 161 -0.11 -20.89 -1.69
C LEU A 161 -1.28 -20.45 -2.57
N ASP A 162 -2.41 -20.11 -1.94
CA ASP A 162 -3.59 -19.58 -2.61
C ASP A 162 -3.83 -18.13 -2.16
N PHE A 163 -4.04 -17.23 -3.11
CA PHE A 163 -4.40 -15.84 -2.85
C PHE A 163 -5.93 -15.67 -2.81
N VAL A 164 -6.44 -15.13 -1.74
CA VAL A 164 -7.87 -14.79 -1.57
C VAL A 164 -8.03 -13.28 -1.69
N ARG A 165 -8.57 -12.84 -2.84
CA ARG A 165 -8.77 -11.43 -3.13
C ARG A 165 -9.82 -10.82 -2.21
N ASN A 166 -9.53 -9.63 -1.66
CA ASN A 166 -10.53 -8.79 -0.99
C ASN A 166 -11.46 -8.19 -2.05
N PRO A 167 -12.77 -8.42 -1.98
CA PRO A 167 -13.73 -7.84 -2.92
C PRO A 167 -14.04 -6.36 -2.64
N ASN A 168 -13.68 -5.85 -1.45
CA ASN A 168 -13.96 -4.48 -1.06
C ASN A 168 -12.86 -3.56 -1.60
N VAL A 169 -13.23 -2.67 -2.50
CA VAL A 169 -12.36 -1.62 -3.06
C VAL A 169 -12.64 -0.32 -2.33
N MET A 170 -11.59 0.37 -1.88
CA MET A 170 -11.70 1.63 -1.13
C MET A 170 -11.52 2.85 -2.01
N PHE A 171 -10.69 2.75 -3.06
CA PHE A 171 -10.34 3.87 -3.94
C PHE A 171 -10.88 3.63 -5.34
N HIS A 172 -11.57 4.63 -5.88
CA HIS A 172 -12.17 4.58 -7.20
C HIS A 172 -11.76 5.79 -8.02
N LYS A 173 -11.39 5.58 -9.29
CA LYS A 173 -11.26 6.65 -10.28
C LYS A 173 -12.45 6.61 -11.20
N ILE A 174 -13.03 7.78 -11.48
CA ILE A 174 -14.09 7.97 -12.47
C ILE A 174 -13.61 9.03 -13.45
N VAL A 175 -13.54 8.66 -14.72
CA VAL A 175 -13.26 9.62 -15.77
C VAL A 175 -14.55 10.32 -16.18
N TYR A 176 -14.61 11.64 -15.98
CA TYR A 176 -15.65 12.48 -16.50
C TYR A 176 -15.21 13.06 -17.85
N ASP A 177 -16.00 12.77 -18.87
CA ASP A 177 -15.80 13.30 -20.20
C ASP A 177 -17.17 13.45 -20.85
N ASP A 178 -17.62 14.68 -21.08
CA ASP A 178 -18.91 14.96 -21.71
C ASP A 178 -18.79 15.33 -23.20
N LYS A 179 -17.57 15.31 -23.75
CA LYS A 179 -17.34 15.52 -25.18
C LYS A 179 -17.96 14.38 -25.97
N ASP A 180 -18.80 14.73 -26.93
CA ASP A 180 -19.48 13.78 -27.82
C ASP A 180 -20.39 12.74 -27.12
N LYS A 181 -20.71 12.95 -25.81
CA LYS A 181 -21.65 12.10 -25.07
C LYS A 181 -23.01 12.73 -24.91
N SER A 182 -24.04 11.91 -24.98
CA SER A 182 -25.40 12.31 -24.69
C SER A 182 -25.61 12.55 -23.19
N ILE A 183 -26.57 13.40 -22.83
CA ILE A 183 -26.98 13.62 -21.43
C ILE A 183 -27.30 12.29 -20.74
N LYS A 184 -27.95 11.36 -21.46
CA LYS A 184 -28.34 10.07 -20.93
C LYS A 184 -27.12 9.21 -20.52
N GLU A 185 -26.08 9.17 -21.33
CA GLU A 185 -24.86 8.38 -21.02
C GLU A 185 -24.17 8.84 -19.74
N ILE A 186 -24.23 10.14 -19.44
CA ILE A 186 -23.66 10.69 -18.19
C ILE A 186 -24.61 10.49 -17.00
N THR A 187 -25.93 10.59 -17.20
CA THR A 187 -26.90 10.49 -16.09
C THR A 187 -27.27 9.06 -15.71
N ASP A 188 -27.06 8.09 -16.59
CA ASP A 188 -27.38 6.66 -16.35
C ASP A 188 -26.24 5.91 -15.65
N ILE A 189 -25.16 6.59 -15.25
CA ILE A 189 -24.06 5.99 -14.50
C ILE A 189 -24.57 5.47 -13.15
N ASP A 190 -24.27 4.22 -12.84
CA ASP A 190 -24.56 3.65 -11.51
C ASP A 190 -23.50 4.08 -10.50
N PHE A 191 -23.87 4.99 -9.59
CA PHE A 191 -22.98 5.49 -8.55
C PHE A 191 -22.99 4.65 -7.26
N LYS A 192 -23.85 3.63 -7.12
CA LYS A 192 -23.94 2.81 -5.91
C LYS A 192 -22.61 2.19 -5.46
N PRO A 193 -21.73 1.73 -6.36
CA PRO A 193 -20.43 1.16 -5.95
C PRO A 193 -19.52 2.13 -5.21
N TYR A 194 -19.76 3.43 -5.32
CA TYR A 194 -18.92 4.47 -4.70
C TYR A 194 -19.36 4.88 -3.29
N ALA A 195 -20.46 4.30 -2.80
CA ALA A 195 -20.94 4.58 -1.44
C ALA A 195 -19.92 4.13 -0.39
N GLY A 196 -19.51 5.05 0.50
CA GLY A 196 -18.56 4.76 1.57
C GLY A 196 -17.12 4.51 1.10
N THR A 197 -16.73 5.01 -0.07
CA THR A 197 -15.40 4.88 -0.66
C THR A 197 -14.76 6.25 -0.94
N TYR A 198 -13.48 6.28 -1.27
CA TYR A 198 -12.76 7.47 -1.74
C TYR A 198 -12.83 7.52 -3.26
N VAL A 199 -13.27 8.64 -3.82
CA VAL A 199 -13.48 8.77 -5.26
C VAL A 199 -12.64 9.91 -5.83
N LYS A 200 -11.86 9.62 -6.87
CA LYS A 200 -11.17 10.64 -7.68
C LYS A 200 -11.91 10.79 -9.00
N VAL A 201 -12.42 11.99 -9.27
CA VAL A 201 -13.05 12.34 -10.54
C VAL A 201 -11.99 13.01 -11.41
N VAL A 202 -11.58 12.33 -12.47
CA VAL A 202 -10.64 12.86 -13.47
C VAL A 202 -11.44 13.51 -14.58
N VAL A 203 -11.32 14.83 -14.72
CA VAL A 203 -12.10 15.61 -15.71
C VAL A 203 -11.29 15.79 -16.99
N MET A 204 -11.66 15.04 -18.02
CA MET A 204 -11.03 15.14 -19.34
C MET A 204 -11.64 16.25 -20.18
N ASN A 205 -12.96 16.30 -20.28
CA ASN A 205 -13.69 17.35 -20.99
C ASN A 205 -14.94 17.73 -20.20
N LYS A 206 -15.10 19.05 -19.99
CA LYS A 206 -16.24 19.66 -19.28
C LYS A 206 -16.86 20.72 -20.19
N THR A 207 -17.53 20.26 -21.25
CA THR A 207 -18.14 21.15 -22.25
C THR A 207 -19.48 21.69 -21.78
N ASN A 208 -20.14 20.98 -20.85
CA ASN A 208 -21.44 21.38 -20.28
C ASN A 208 -21.38 21.41 -18.74
N PRO A 209 -21.18 22.60 -18.13
CA PRO A 209 -21.12 22.74 -16.67
C PRO A 209 -22.36 22.19 -15.93
N TYR A 210 -23.56 22.37 -16.50
CA TYR A 210 -24.78 21.85 -15.89
C TYR A 210 -24.81 20.32 -15.83
N LEU A 211 -24.24 19.66 -16.83
CA LEU A 211 -24.18 18.21 -16.88
C LEU A 211 -23.15 17.69 -15.85
N PHE A 212 -22.01 18.37 -15.71
CA PHE A 212 -21.04 18.10 -14.69
C PHE A 212 -21.63 18.25 -13.27
N ASP A 213 -22.38 19.33 -13.02
CA ASP A 213 -23.05 19.51 -11.72
C ASP A 213 -24.05 18.40 -11.42
N LYS A 214 -24.78 17.91 -12.41
CA LYS A 214 -25.68 16.76 -12.24
C LYS A 214 -24.92 15.49 -11.90
N PHE A 215 -23.83 15.23 -12.61
CA PHE A 215 -22.94 14.09 -12.35
C PHE A 215 -22.42 14.15 -10.91
N MET A 216 -21.84 15.27 -10.50
CA MET A 216 -21.31 15.47 -9.16
C MET A 216 -22.38 15.32 -8.07
N ASN A 217 -23.57 15.91 -8.28
CA ASN A 217 -24.68 15.75 -7.34
C ASN A 217 -25.12 14.29 -7.20
N SER A 218 -25.13 13.53 -8.28
CA SER A 218 -25.47 12.10 -8.24
C SER A 218 -24.42 11.30 -7.47
N LEU A 219 -23.14 11.64 -7.62
CA LEU A 219 -22.05 11.05 -6.88
C LEU A 219 -22.10 11.41 -5.39
N TYR A 220 -22.34 12.68 -5.04
CA TYR A 220 -22.51 13.10 -3.63
C TYR A 220 -23.69 12.40 -2.95
N ASN A 221 -24.78 12.16 -3.67
CA ASN A 221 -25.99 11.53 -3.12
C ASN A 221 -25.79 10.07 -2.65
N VAL A 222 -24.74 9.38 -3.09
CA VAL A 222 -24.43 8.02 -2.61
C VAL A 222 -23.50 8.02 -1.40
N ASN A 223 -23.17 9.21 -0.88
CA ASN A 223 -22.35 9.40 0.32
C ASN A 223 -20.98 8.68 0.26
N PRO A 224 -20.12 9.02 -0.68
CA PRO A 224 -18.72 8.61 -0.60
C PRO A 224 -18.05 9.22 0.64
N ILE A 225 -16.93 8.67 1.09
CA ILE A 225 -16.15 9.21 2.21
C ILE A 225 -15.52 10.55 1.81
N ASP A 226 -14.94 10.58 0.61
CA ASP A 226 -14.33 11.79 0.04
C ASP A 226 -14.42 11.78 -1.47
N ILE A 227 -14.43 12.96 -2.07
CA ILE A 227 -14.37 13.17 -3.52
C ILE A 227 -13.27 14.18 -3.82
N THR A 228 -12.25 13.75 -4.55
CA THR A 228 -11.23 14.62 -5.11
C THR A 228 -11.53 14.84 -6.60
N ILE A 229 -11.44 16.08 -7.07
CA ILE A 229 -11.61 16.42 -8.50
C ILE A 229 -10.23 16.80 -9.04
N ALA A 230 -9.75 16.07 -10.05
CA ALA A 230 -8.55 16.37 -10.80
C ALA A 230 -8.93 16.94 -12.16
N GLU A 231 -8.66 18.23 -12.36
CA GLU A 231 -8.85 18.92 -13.62
C GLU A 231 -7.47 19.18 -14.25
N ASP A 232 -7.28 18.79 -15.53
CA ASP A 232 -6.20 19.30 -16.39
C ASP A 232 -4.77 18.79 -16.16
N PHE A 233 -4.59 17.45 -16.07
CA PHE A 233 -3.23 16.86 -16.08
C PHE A 233 -2.85 16.14 -17.37
N THR A 234 -3.76 16.01 -18.31
CA THR A 234 -3.58 15.16 -19.51
C THR A 234 -2.49 15.63 -20.48
N ASP A 235 -2.28 16.95 -20.58
CA ASP A 235 -1.28 17.51 -21.49
C ASP A 235 0.18 17.32 -20.99
N ILE A 236 0.36 16.96 -19.71
CA ILE A 236 1.67 16.88 -19.06
C ILE A 236 2.16 15.43 -19.00
N LEU A 237 1.23 14.47 -19.03
CA LEU A 237 1.49 13.07 -18.69
C LEU A 237 1.22 12.10 -19.85
N GLU A 238 1.17 12.57 -21.10
CA GLU A 238 1.16 11.67 -22.27
C GLU A 238 2.37 10.73 -22.24
N GLY A 239 2.13 9.45 -21.96
CA GLY A 239 3.15 8.41 -21.95
C GLY A 239 3.66 7.98 -20.55
N VAL A 240 3.13 8.55 -19.48
CA VAL A 240 3.47 8.15 -18.09
C VAL A 240 2.49 7.09 -17.59
N GLU A 241 3.00 6.04 -16.92
CA GLU A 241 2.14 5.00 -16.33
C GLU A 241 1.21 5.59 -15.26
N ASP A 242 -0.01 5.04 -15.12
CA ASP A 242 -1.06 5.52 -14.20
C ASP A 242 -0.58 5.74 -12.76
N ASP A 243 0.33 4.88 -12.27
CA ASP A 243 0.86 4.96 -10.91
C ASP A 243 1.79 6.18 -10.69
N MET A 244 2.54 6.59 -11.73
CA MET A 244 3.36 7.80 -11.68
C MET A 244 2.50 9.06 -11.72
N VAL A 245 1.37 9.01 -12.44
CA VAL A 245 0.38 10.10 -12.46
C VAL A 245 -0.17 10.36 -11.06
N ASP A 246 -0.53 9.29 -10.31
CA ASP A 246 -1.07 9.43 -8.96
C ASP A 246 -0.06 10.01 -7.97
N GLN A 247 1.20 9.58 -8.04
CA GLN A 247 2.28 10.14 -7.21
C GLN A 247 2.55 11.60 -7.53
N ALA A 248 2.55 11.93 -8.82
CA ALA A 248 2.72 13.31 -9.28
C ALA A 248 1.57 14.21 -8.79
N GLU A 249 0.33 13.76 -8.90
CA GLU A 249 -0.84 14.50 -8.40
C GLU A 249 -0.77 14.73 -6.89
N ASP A 250 -0.43 13.70 -6.10
CA ASP A 250 -0.33 13.82 -4.65
C ASP A 250 0.78 14.79 -4.25
N THR A 251 1.94 14.72 -4.90
CA THR A 251 3.07 15.63 -4.65
C THR A 251 2.73 17.07 -5.03
N LEU A 252 2.14 17.30 -6.19
CA LEU A 252 1.70 18.63 -6.62
C LEU A 252 0.61 19.20 -5.71
N THR A 253 -0.28 18.37 -5.20
CA THR A 253 -1.31 18.77 -4.24
C THR A 253 -0.68 19.25 -2.93
N ILE A 254 0.33 18.53 -2.42
CA ILE A 254 1.10 18.92 -1.23
C ILE A 254 1.84 20.24 -1.48
N LEU A 255 2.53 20.36 -2.61
CA LEU A 255 3.25 21.57 -2.98
C LEU A 255 2.31 22.78 -3.10
N ASN A 256 1.14 22.62 -3.72
CA ASN A 256 0.15 23.68 -3.85
C ASN A 256 -0.40 24.12 -2.48
N LYS A 257 -0.71 23.19 -1.58
CA LYS A 257 -1.14 23.49 -0.20
C LYS A 257 -0.03 24.23 0.57
N TYR A 258 1.22 23.83 0.38
CA TYR A 258 2.35 24.52 0.99
C TYR A 258 2.46 25.98 0.49
N VAL A 259 2.37 26.21 -0.83
CA VAL A 259 2.37 27.55 -1.41
C VAL A 259 1.20 28.38 -0.88
N ASP A 260 0.00 27.80 -0.73
CA ASP A 260 -1.17 28.49 -0.17
C ASP A 260 -0.98 28.91 1.30
N SER A 261 -0.10 28.23 2.03
CA SER A 261 0.24 28.57 3.41
C SER A 261 1.27 29.72 3.52
N ILE A 262 1.91 30.13 2.43
CA ILE A 262 2.87 31.24 2.40
C ILE A 262 2.10 32.57 2.41
N ASN A 263 2.22 33.30 3.51
CA ASN A 263 1.61 34.63 3.69
C ASN A 263 2.65 35.73 3.48
N GLU A 264 3.24 35.82 2.29
CA GLU A 264 4.22 36.87 1.97
C GLU A 264 3.70 37.71 0.78
N GLU A 265 3.43 38.99 1.02
CA GLU A 265 2.83 39.90 0.01
C GLU A 265 3.73 40.12 -1.24
N SER A 266 5.02 39.76 -1.14
CA SER A 266 5.98 39.91 -2.23
C SER A 266 5.99 38.71 -3.20
N ILE A 267 5.29 37.63 -2.90
CA ILE A 267 5.28 36.40 -3.68
C ILE A 267 3.91 36.21 -4.33
N ASP A 268 3.90 36.08 -5.67
CA ASP A 268 2.71 35.65 -6.39
C ASP A 268 2.57 34.12 -6.29
N ASN A 269 1.63 33.68 -5.44
CA ASN A 269 1.38 32.26 -5.22
C ASN A 269 0.98 31.54 -6.50
N GLY A 270 0.35 32.22 -7.48
CA GLY A 270 -0.03 31.64 -8.77
C GLY A 270 1.22 31.34 -9.64
N GLU A 271 2.14 32.30 -9.73
CA GLU A 271 3.41 32.12 -10.46
C GLU A 271 4.29 31.05 -9.76
N LEU A 272 4.32 31.04 -8.44
CA LEU A 272 5.10 30.06 -7.68
C LEU A 272 4.57 28.62 -7.88
N LYS A 273 3.26 28.43 -7.84
CA LYS A 273 2.65 27.11 -8.14
C LYS A 273 2.97 26.64 -9.55
N LYS A 274 2.92 27.53 -10.54
CA LYS A 274 3.25 27.21 -11.93
C LYS A 274 4.71 26.79 -12.06
N LEU A 275 5.63 27.53 -11.44
CA LEU A 275 7.08 27.21 -11.47
C LEU A 275 7.37 25.87 -10.80
N LEU A 276 6.77 25.59 -9.62
CA LEU A 276 6.94 24.32 -8.92
C LEU A 276 6.39 23.14 -9.73
N LYS A 277 5.28 23.33 -10.43
CA LYS A 277 4.71 22.33 -11.33
C LYS A 277 5.67 22.03 -12.50
N GLU A 278 6.22 23.07 -13.14
CA GLU A 278 7.17 22.92 -14.24
C GLU A 278 8.46 22.20 -13.79
N LEU A 279 9.03 22.57 -12.66
CA LEU A 279 10.22 21.93 -12.08
C LEU A 279 9.95 20.46 -11.69
N TYR A 280 8.80 20.15 -11.14
CA TYR A 280 8.45 18.79 -10.79
C TYR A 280 8.30 17.87 -12.00
N VAL A 281 7.68 18.38 -13.07
CA VAL A 281 7.56 17.65 -14.35
C VAL A 281 8.95 17.45 -15.00
N GLU A 282 9.82 18.45 -14.93
CA GLU A 282 11.21 18.33 -15.42
C GLU A 282 11.98 17.25 -14.62
N ALA A 283 11.82 17.20 -13.31
CA ALA A 283 12.44 16.18 -12.47
C ALA A 283 11.96 14.77 -12.83
N LEU A 284 10.65 14.56 -13.00
CA LEU A 284 10.08 13.27 -13.43
C LEU A 284 10.62 12.80 -14.78
N ASN A 285 10.81 13.72 -15.72
CA ASN A 285 11.36 13.39 -17.04
C ASN A 285 12.87 13.09 -17.00
N THR A 286 13.60 13.62 -16.00
CA THR A 286 15.05 13.43 -15.87
C THR A 286 15.38 12.09 -15.20
N GLU A 287 14.53 11.57 -14.33
CA GLU A 287 14.68 10.24 -13.70
C GLU A 287 14.44 9.08 -14.68
N GLN A 288 13.87 9.34 -15.86
CA GLN A 288 13.62 8.33 -16.91
C GLN A 288 14.74 8.24 -17.96
N ALA A 289 15.76 9.08 -17.91
CA ALA A 289 16.89 9.12 -18.84
C ALA A 289 18.15 8.47 -18.24
#